data_282a95f446e1157439b950d7219878a3
#
_entry.id   282a95f446e1157439b950d7219878a3
#
_cell.length_a   1.000
_cell.length_b   1.000
_cell.length_c   1.000
_cell.angle_alpha   90.00
_cell.angle_beta   90.00
_cell.angle_gamma   90.00
#
_symmetry.space_group_name_H-M   'P 1'
#
loop_
_entity.id
_entity.type
_entity.pdbx_description
1 polymer ?
#
loop_
_entity_poly.entity_id
_entity_poly.type
_entity_poly.pdbx_seq_one_letter_code
_entity_poly.pdbx_strand_id
1 'polypeptide(L)'
;MASTYINDLRLNEMATGDGSGTWGTTTNLNLEMIAEKFGTGSEALSDASTATITMADGASDAFRSTALTLTGSLSQACTVTFAPNTISNVWVVQNSAGNTVTLTAGTGANVVIPNGGIRMVATDGAGSGAAVTDVLDVLGGTGNVGLGSGAFGTG
;
A
#
# COMPACT_ATOMS: atom_id res chain seq x y z
N MET A 1 -30.68 1.17 5.04
CA MET A 1 -29.43 1.82 5.53
C MET A 1 -28.39 1.72 4.41
N ALA A 2 -27.57 2.74 4.19
CA ALA A 2 -26.56 2.68 3.13
C ALA A 2 -25.40 1.75 3.53
N SER A 3 -24.85 1.03 2.54
CA SER A 3 -23.62 0.25 2.69
C SER A 3 -22.47 1.13 3.18
N THR A 4 -21.55 0.56 3.97
CA THR A 4 -20.34 1.22 4.47
C THR A 4 -19.08 0.51 3.98
N TYR A 5 -17.94 1.20 4.04
CA TYR A 5 -16.62 0.72 3.56
C TYR A 5 -15.54 1.08 4.57
N ILE A 6 -15.77 0.78 5.84
CA ILE A 6 -14.89 1.21 6.95
C ILE A 6 -13.76 0.22 7.26
N ASN A 7 -13.82 -1.00 6.70
CA ASN A 7 -12.77 -2.00 6.90
C ASN A 7 -11.49 -1.68 6.08
N ASP A 8 -10.35 -2.27 6.48
CA ASP A 8 -9.04 -2.02 5.89
C ASP A 8 -8.88 -2.45 4.42
N LEU A 9 -9.80 -3.26 3.91
CA LEU A 9 -9.85 -3.67 2.50
C LEU A 9 -10.90 -2.90 1.71
N ARG A 10 -11.64 -1.98 2.33
CA ARG A 10 -12.73 -1.18 1.72
C ARG A 10 -13.79 -2.05 1.04
N LEU A 11 -14.06 -3.23 1.64
CA LEU A 11 -15.14 -4.12 1.23
C LEU A 11 -16.49 -3.50 1.58
N ASN A 12 -17.50 -3.85 0.79
CA ASN A 12 -18.87 -3.41 1.05
C ASN A 12 -19.45 -4.13 2.28
N GLU A 13 -19.74 -3.39 3.32
CA GLU A 13 -20.45 -3.85 4.51
C GLU A 13 -21.94 -3.54 4.35
N MET A 14 -22.70 -4.53 3.91
CA MET A 14 -24.13 -4.41 3.69
C MET A 14 -24.87 -4.35 5.02
N ALA A 15 -25.74 -3.34 5.19
CA ALA A 15 -26.65 -3.28 6.33
C ALA A 15 -27.77 -4.33 6.20
N THR A 16 -28.35 -4.71 7.35
CA THR A 16 -29.48 -5.66 7.39
C THR A 16 -30.65 -5.12 6.54
N GLY A 17 -31.09 -5.92 5.58
CA GLY A 17 -32.15 -5.57 4.64
C GLY A 17 -31.70 -4.86 3.37
N ASP A 18 -30.42 -4.49 3.26
CA ASP A 18 -29.85 -3.97 2.02
C ASP A 18 -29.57 -5.11 1.02
N GLY A 19 -29.44 -4.75 -0.24
CA GLY A 19 -29.01 -5.68 -1.28
C GLY A 19 -30.07 -6.70 -1.70
N SER A 20 -31.36 -6.46 -1.45
CA SER A 20 -32.42 -7.33 -1.96
C SER A 20 -32.27 -7.50 -3.49
N GLY A 21 -32.03 -8.73 -3.94
CA GLY A 21 -31.78 -9.07 -5.33
C GLY A 21 -30.34 -8.84 -5.83
N THR A 22 -29.48 -8.20 -5.05
CA THR A 22 -28.09 -7.88 -5.44
C THR A 22 -27.03 -8.38 -4.45
N TRP A 23 -27.43 -8.91 -3.29
CA TRP A 23 -26.52 -9.37 -2.24
C TRP A 23 -25.48 -10.38 -2.74
N GLY A 24 -25.89 -11.30 -3.64
CA GLY A 24 -24.96 -12.30 -4.21
C GLY A 24 -23.87 -11.66 -5.04
N THR A 25 -24.19 -10.67 -5.86
CA THR A 25 -23.21 -9.91 -6.65
C THR A 25 -22.25 -9.15 -5.73
N THR A 26 -22.76 -8.48 -4.71
CA THR A 26 -21.92 -7.74 -3.74
C THR A 26 -21.01 -8.68 -2.95
N THR A 27 -21.52 -9.84 -2.53
CA THR A 27 -20.72 -10.83 -1.81
C THR A 27 -19.61 -11.39 -2.70
N ASN A 28 -19.90 -11.72 -3.96
CA ASN A 28 -18.90 -12.22 -4.91
C ASN A 28 -17.82 -11.17 -5.16
N LEU A 29 -18.20 -9.91 -5.35
CA LEU A 29 -17.23 -8.81 -5.51
C LEU A 29 -16.33 -8.64 -4.27
N ASN A 30 -16.89 -8.75 -3.06
CA ASN A 30 -16.09 -8.76 -1.84
C ASN A 30 -15.08 -9.92 -1.80
N LEU A 31 -15.47 -11.12 -2.23
CA LEU A 31 -14.56 -12.27 -2.31
C LEU A 31 -13.45 -12.05 -3.34
N GLU A 32 -13.76 -11.44 -4.49
CA GLU A 32 -12.78 -11.05 -5.51
C GLU A 32 -11.79 -10.03 -4.94
N MET A 33 -12.25 -9.00 -4.24
CA MET A 33 -11.40 -8.00 -3.59
C MET A 33 -10.52 -8.60 -2.48
N ILE A 34 -11.00 -9.62 -1.74
CA ILE A 34 -10.17 -10.37 -0.80
C ILE A 34 -9.07 -11.14 -1.56
N ALA A 35 -9.40 -11.75 -2.69
CA ALA A 35 -8.41 -12.43 -3.53
C ALA A 35 -7.37 -11.47 -4.11
N GLU A 36 -7.76 -10.25 -4.53
CA GLU A 36 -6.84 -9.19 -4.96
C GLU A 36 -5.78 -8.87 -3.91
N LYS A 37 -6.15 -8.87 -2.62
CA LYS A 37 -5.22 -8.59 -1.53
C LYS A 37 -4.00 -9.52 -1.54
N PHE A 38 -4.16 -10.76 -1.96
CA PHE A 38 -3.07 -11.73 -2.03
C PHE A 38 -2.32 -11.72 -3.37
N GLY A 39 -2.70 -10.83 -4.27
CA GLY A 39 -2.13 -10.69 -5.60
C GLY A 39 -1.05 -9.62 -5.72
N THR A 40 -0.81 -9.26 -6.98
CA THR A 40 0.11 -8.20 -7.39
C THR A 40 -0.66 -7.09 -8.09
N GLY A 41 -0.34 -5.84 -7.79
CA GLY A 41 -0.90 -4.66 -8.43
C GLY A 41 0.17 -3.73 -8.97
N SER A 42 -0.21 -2.82 -9.83
CA SER A 42 0.66 -1.79 -10.37
C SER A 42 -0.06 -0.45 -10.43
N GLU A 43 0.58 0.59 -9.91
CA GLU A 43 0.11 1.97 -9.93
C GLU A 43 1.06 2.84 -10.75
N ALA A 44 0.51 3.58 -11.70
CA ALA A 44 1.28 4.47 -12.55
C ALA A 44 1.30 5.89 -11.96
N LEU A 45 2.49 6.38 -11.65
CA LEU A 45 2.70 7.74 -11.16
C LEU A 45 2.91 8.69 -12.33
N SER A 46 2.18 9.81 -12.33
CA SER A 46 2.45 10.94 -13.22
C SER A 46 3.73 11.66 -12.78
N ASP A 47 4.44 12.30 -13.71
CA ASP A 47 5.63 13.09 -13.40
C ASP A 47 5.26 14.36 -12.60
N ALA A 48 5.22 14.19 -11.27
CA ALA A 48 4.89 15.22 -10.30
C ALA A 48 5.64 15.00 -8.99
N SER A 49 5.79 16.04 -8.19
CA SER A 49 6.42 15.97 -6.86
C SER A 49 5.53 15.32 -5.81
N THR A 50 4.23 15.19 -6.08
CA THR A 50 3.25 14.56 -5.18
C THR A 50 2.25 13.73 -5.97
N ALA A 51 1.80 12.63 -5.39
CA ALA A 51 0.72 11.78 -5.90
C ALA A 51 -0.10 11.25 -4.72
N THR A 52 -1.34 10.89 -4.98
CA THR A 52 -2.19 10.17 -4.02
C THR A 52 -2.73 8.91 -4.67
N ILE A 53 -2.54 7.79 -4.00
CA ILE A 53 -3.14 6.51 -4.37
C ILE A 53 -4.24 6.22 -3.36
N THR A 54 -5.46 6.02 -3.85
CA THR A 54 -6.64 5.83 -3.00
C THR A 54 -7.23 4.45 -3.23
N MET A 55 -7.37 3.67 -2.18
CA MET A 55 -8.05 2.38 -2.25
C MET A 55 -9.55 2.59 -2.50
N ALA A 56 -10.05 2.03 -3.59
CA ALA A 56 -11.43 2.20 -4.02
C ALA A 56 -12.42 1.51 -3.07
N ASP A 57 -13.53 2.17 -2.81
CA ASP A 57 -14.63 1.64 -2.01
C ASP A 57 -15.44 0.61 -2.82
N GLY A 58 -15.43 -0.64 -2.39
CA GLY A 58 -16.25 -1.70 -2.97
C GLY A 58 -16.00 -1.96 -4.47
N ALA A 59 -14.82 -1.65 -4.98
CA ALA A 59 -14.44 -1.87 -6.37
C ALA A 59 -13.02 -2.42 -6.47
N SER A 60 -12.72 -3.15 -7.54
CA SER A 60 -11.38 -3.66 -7.85
C SER A 60 -10.34 -2.53 -7.90
N ASP A 61 -9.16 -2.77 -7.33
CA ASP A 61 -8.13 -1.74 -7.16
C ASP A 61 -6.74 -2.38 -7.02
N ALA A 62 -5.80 -1.96 -7.87
CA ALA A 62 -4.42 -2.44 -7.82
C ALA A 62 -3.72 -2.13 -6.49
N PHE A 63 -4.06 -1.01 -5.84
CA PHE A 63 -3.49 -0.61 -4.54
C PHE A 63 -3.87 -1.57 -3.40
N ARG A 64 -4.95 -2.35 -3.53
CA ARG A 64 -5.34 -3.37 -2.55
C ARG A 64 -4.35 -4.51 -2.46
N SER A 65 -3.62 -4.80 -3.54
CA SER A 65 -2.70 -5.94 -3.64
C SER A 65 -1.54 -5.85 -2.65
N THR A 66 -1.13 -7.00 -2.09
CA THR A 66 0.02 -7.06 -1.17
C THR A 66 1.33 -6.69 -1.85
N ALA A 67 1.58 -7.17 -3.07
CA ALA A 67 2.74 -6.76 -3.86
C ALA A 67 2.35 -5.63 -4.80
N LEU A 68 2.85 -4.43 -4.54
CA LEU A 68 2.54 -3.22 -5.28
C LEU A 68 3.77 -2.71 -6.02
N THR A 69 3.66 -2.53 -7.34
CA THR A 69 4.70 -1.89 -8.14
C THR A 69 4.27 -0.46 -8.49
N LEU A 70 5.06 0.52 -8.09
CA LEU A 70 4.93 1.90 -8.52
C LEU A 70 5.70 2.09 -9.83
N THR A 71 5.02 2.44 -10.91
CA THR A 71 5.60 2.64 -12.23
C THR A 71 5.50 4.11 -12.66
N GLY A 72 6.27 4.51 -13.67
CA GLY A 72 6.23 5.87 -14.19
C GLY A 72 7.56 6.28 -14.81
N SER A 73 7.69 7.57 -15.10
CA SER A 73 8.91 8.19 -15.61
C SER A 73 9.13 9.53 -14.89
N LEU A 74 9.30 9.46 -13.57
CA LEU A 74 9.49 10.63 -12.73
C LEU A 74 10.81 11.31 -13.03
N SER A 75 10.78 12.61 -13.33
CA SER A 75 11.97 13.45 -13.48
C SER A 75 12.49 13.98 -12.12
N GLN A 76 11.68 13.88 -11.07
CA GLN A 76 11.95 14.36 -9.71
C GLN A 76 11.45 13.38 -8.66
N ALA A 77 11.91 13.55 -7.40
CA ALA A 77 11.38 12.79 -6.28
C ALA A 77 9.88 13.07 -6.09
N CYS A 78 9.12 12.03 -5.75
CA CYS A 78 7.67 12.11 -5.58
C CYS A 78 7.27 11.64 -4.18
N THR A 79 6.43 12.42 -3.49
CA THR A 79 5.76 11.98 -2.26
C THR A 79 4.42 11.35 -2.63
N VAL A 80 4.26 10.06 -2.31
CA VAL A 80 3.04 9.29 -2.59
C VAL A 80 2.27 9.10 -1.30
N THR A 81 1.06 9.66 -1.26
CA THR A 81 0.14 9.53 -0.14
C THR A 81 -0.76 8.31 -0.32
N PHE A 82 -0.77 7.42 0.65
CA PHE A 82 -1.68 6.28 0.73
C PHE A 82 -2.99 6.72 1.39
N ALA A 83 -4.10 6.56 0.67
CA ALA A 83 -5.42 6.99 1.12
C ALA A 83 -6.45 5.84 1.03
N PRO A 84 -7.51 5.86 1.88
CA PRO A 84 -7.67 6.75 3.03
C PRO A 84 -6.67 6.46 4.16
N ASN A 85 -6.33 7.47 4.94
CA ASN A 85 -5.36 7.38 6.04
C ASN A 85 -5.83 6.59 7.27
N THR A 86 -7.00 5.99 7.17
CA THR A 86 -7.59 5.10 8.19
C THR A 86 -7.36 3.62 7.91
N ILE A 87 -6.65 3.28 6.83
CA ILE A 87 -6.33 1.89 6.48
C ILE A 87 -5.11 1.43 7.28
N SER A 88 -5.26 0.30 7.99
CA SER A 88 -4.17 -0.46 8.60
C SER A 88 -3.88 -1.68 7.73
N ASN A 89 -2.74 -1.67 7.03
CA ASN A 89 -2.43 -2.71 6.06
C ASN A 89 -0.92 -2.83 5.83
N VAL A 90 -0.52 -3.91 5.14
CA VAL A 90 0.87 -4.23 4.80
C VAL A 90 1.01 -4.39 3.29
N TRP A 91 2.09 -3.82 2.72
CA TRP A 91 2.47 -3.97 1.32
C TRP A 91 3.95 -4.30 1.17
N VAL A 92 4.27 -5.02 0.12
CA VAL A 92 5.63 -5.09 -0.44
C VAL A 92 5.65 -4.15 -1.64
N VAL A 93 6.28 -2.98 -1.48
CA VAL A 93 6.28 -1.93 -2.50
C VAL A 93 7.60 -1.95 -3.27
N GLN A 94 7.52 -2.09 -4.58
CA GLN A 94 8.62 -1.91 -5.52
C GLN A 94 8.50 -0.54 -6.19
N ASN A 95 9.57 0.26 -6.14
CA ASN A 95 9.65 1.52 -6.86
C ASN A 95 10.34 1.32 -8.23
N SER A 96 9.57 1.38 -9.30
CA SER A 96 10.03 1.36 -10.71
C SER A 96 9.61 2.64 -11.45
N ALA A 97 9.45 3.75 -10.72
CA ALA A 97 8.92 5.00 -11.26
C ALA A 97 10.00 5.96 -11.84
N GLY A 98 11.26 5.58 -11.85
CA GLY A 98 12.37 6.38 -12.43
C GLY A 98 13.08 7.28 -11.45
N ASN A 99 12.49 7.64 -10.31
CA ASN A 99 13.09 8.48 -9.27
C ASN A 99 12.70 8.00 -7.87
N THR A 100 13.25 8.62 -6.83
CA THR A 100 12.93 8.31 -5.44
C THR A 100 11.46 8.61 -5.12
N VAL A 101 10.82 7.68 -4.40
CA VAL A 101 9.46 7.82 -3.88
C VAL A 101 9.51 7.84 -2.36
N THR A 102 8.76 8.77 -1.75
CA THR A 102 8.52 8.81 -0.30
C THR A 102 7.07 8.43 -0.04
N LEU A 103 6.84 7.35 0.68
CA LEU A 103 5.49 6.91 1.05
C LEU A 103 5.06 7.59 2.35
N THR A 104 3.85 8.15 2.35
CA THR A 104 3.21 8.78 3.51
C THR A 104 1.74 8.37 3.60
N ALA A 105 1.14 8.44 4.80
CA ALA A 105 -0.30 8.23 5.00
C ALA A 105 -0.94 9.38 5.81
N GLY A 106 -0.12 10.17 6.50
CA GLY A 106 -0.56 11.30 7.33
C GLY A 106 0.63 12.12 7.80
N THR A 107 0.58 12.62 9.03
CA THR A 107 1.69 13.40 9.62
C THR A 107 2.69 12.54 10.39
N GLY A 108 2.50 11.22 10.44
CA GLY A 108 3.41 10.26 11.08
C GLY A 108 4.68 9.98 10.26
N ALA A 109 5.36 8.89 10.61
CA ALA A 109 6.58 8.47 9.93
C ALA A 109 6.35 8.16 8.44
N ASN A 110 7.39 8.32 7.64
CA ASN A 110 7.38 8.07 6.19
C ASN A 110 8.50 7.08 5.82
N VAL A 111 8.32 6.38 4.70
CA VAL A 111 9.33 5.46 4.16
C VAL A 111 9.82 5.96 2.80
N VAL A 112 11.14 6.03 2.64
CA VAL A 112 11.79 6.42 1.39
C VAL A 112 12.23 5.17 0.63
N ILE A 113 11.84 5.07 -0.64
CA ILE A 113 12.21 3.97 -1.53
C ILE A 113 12.94 4.56 -2.74
N PRO A 114 14.26 4.33 -2.90
CA PRO A 114 14.98 4.77 -4.10
C PRO A 114 14.45 4.03 -5.34
N ASN A 115 14.71 4.58 -6.52
CA ASN A 115 14.36 3.89 -7.78
C ASN A 115 15.01 2.50 -7.85
N GLY A 116 14.23 1.49 -8.23
CA GLY A 116 14.63 0.08 -8.21
C GLY A 116 14.56 -0.59 -6.83
N GLY A 117 14.31 0.18 -5.75
CA GLY A 117 14.23 -0.36 -4.40
C GLY A 117 12.91 -1.08 -4.11
N ILE A 118 12.96 -2.00 -3.15
CA ILE A 118 11.79 -2.72 -2.62
C ILE A 118 11.78 -2.56 -1.10
N ARG A 119 10.60 -2.30 -0.52
CA ARG A 119 10.38 -2.24 0.92
C ARG A 119 9.09 -2.94 1.30
N MET A 120 9.11 -3.63 2.45
CA MET A 120 7.88 -4.09 3.09
C MET A 120 7.42 -3.03 4.07
N VAL A 121 6.27 -2.42 3.81
CA VAL A 121 5.77 -1.28 4.58
C VAL A 121 4.42 -1.60 5.20
N ALA A 122 4.13 -0.96 6.33
CA ALA A 122 2.83 -1.02 6.99
C ALA A 122 2.30 0.38 7.28
N THR A 123 0.98 0.54 7.22
CA THR A 123 0.27 1.71 7.74
C THR A 123 -0.48 1.33 9.01
N ASP A 124 -0.62 2.27 9.93
CA ASP A 124 -1.30 2.05 11.22
C ASP A 124 -2.77 2.49 11.25
N GLY A 125 -3.23 3.18 10.19
CA GLY A 125 -4.62 3.64 10.11
C GLY A 125 -5.01 4.73 11.10
N ALA A 126 -4.04 5.47 11.67
CA ALA A 126 -4.26 6.44 12.74
C ALA A 126 -4.90 7.77 12.29
N GLY A 127 -5.49 7.82 11.10
CA GLY A 127 -6.12 9.02 10.55
C GLY A 127 -5.11 10.11 10.21
N SER A 128 -5.31 11.33 10.66
CA SER A 128 -4.40 12.45 10.35
C SER A 128 -2.96 12.23 10.84
N GLY A 129 -2.78 11.44 11.90
CA GLY A 129 -1.49 11.05 12.45
C GLY A 129 -0.89 9.78 11.83
N ALA A 130 -1.54 9.20 10.83
CA ALA A 130 -1.13 7.91 10.26
C ALA A 130 0.33 7.92 9.80
N ALA A 131 1.02 6.82 10.09
CA ALA A 131 2.40 6.56 9.74
C ALA A 131 2.51 5.47 8.67
N VAL A 132 3.58 5.54 7.88
CA VAL A 132 4.08 4.44 7.07
C VAL A 132 5.41 4.01 7.69
N THR A 133 5.55 2.74 8.03
CA THR A 133 6.75 2.17 8.65
C THR A 133 7.34 1.07 7.78
N ASP A 134 8.68 1.01 7.70
CA ASP A 134 9.37 -0.13 7.10
C ASP A 134 9.36 -1.29 8.10
N VAL A 135 8.65 -2.36 7.78
CA VAL A 135 8.47 -3.51 8.68
C VAL A 135 9.76 -4.29 8.88
N LEU A 136 10.65 -4.28 7.90
CA LEU A 136 11.92 -5.02 7.95
C LEU A 136 13.04 -4.19 8.57
N ASP A 137 12.93 -2.86 8.62
CA ASP A 137 13.91 -1.99 9.28
C ASP A 137 13.97 -2.25 10.80
N VAL A 138 12.84 -2.64 11.39
CA VAL A 138 12.78 -3.09 12.80
C VAL A 138 13.61 -4.36 13.06
N LEU A 139 13.81 -5.20 12.04
CA LEU A 139 14.69 -6.37 12.10
C LEU A 139 16.16 -5.99 11.90
N GLY A 140 16.44 -4.79 11.36
CA GLY A 140 17.77 -4.21 11.16
C GLY A 140 18.25 -3.33 12.32
N GLY A 141 17.49 -3.20 13.40
CA GLY A 141 17.83 -2.39 14.57
C GLY A 141 19.17 -2.81 15.17
N THR A 142 20.20 -1.99 15.02
CA THR A 142 21.59 -1.98 15.54
C THR A 142 22.33 -3.33 15.69
N GLY A 143 21.72 -4.42 15.27
CA GLY A 143 22.30 -5.76 15.18
C GLY A 143 22.35 -6.18 13.71
N ASN A 144 23.34 -5.74 13.04
CA ASN A 144 23.69 -5.99 11.66
C ASN A 144 23.40 -7.44 11.20
N VAL A 145 22.24 -7.72 10.62
CA VAL A 145 22.10 -8.81 9.65
C VAL A 145 22.51 -8.24 8.29
N GLY A 146 23.76 -7.83 8.19
CA GLY A 146 24.37 -7.47 6.92
C GLY A 146 24.56 -8.74 6.12
N LEU A 147 23.60 -9.13 5.33
CA LEU A 147 23.79 -9.94 4.15
C LEU A 147 24.35 -9.06 3.02
N GLY A 148 25.36 -8.24 3.37
CA GLY A 148 26.16 -7.53 2.39
C GLY A 148 27.08 -8.53 1.70
N SER A 149 27.18 -8.45 0.38
CA SER A 149 28.06 -9.23 -0.49
C SER A 149 29.58 -9.11 -0.17
N GLY A 150 29.92 -8.68 1.03
CA GLY A 150 31.30 -8.53 1.54
C GLY A 150 31.63 -9.37 2.76
N ALA A 151 30.70 -10.22 3.25
CA ALA A 151 30.92 -10.99 4.49
C ALA A 151 31.72 -12.30 4.28
N PHE A 152 32.02 -12.66 3.04
CA PHE A 152 32.91 -13.79 2.75
C PHE A 152 34.26 -13.22 2.34
N GLY A 153 35.08 -12.90 3.35
CA GLY A 153 36.51 -12.66 3.17
C GLY A 153 37.17 -13.92 2.56
N THR A 154 37.76 -13.80 1.40
CA THR A 154 38.68 -14.81 0.87
C THR A 154 39.89 -14.80 1.77
N GLY A 155 40.04 -15.84 2.60
CA GLY A 155 41.27 -16.18 3.27
C GLY A 155 42.24 -16.90 2.30
#